data_3fd06740a2bb475072aa9477728c9b0c
#
_entry.id   3fd06740a2bb475072aa9477728c9b0c
#
_cell.length_a   1.000
_cell.length_b   1.000
_cell.length_c   1.000
_cell.angle_alpha   90.00
_cell.angle_beta   90.00
_cell.angle_gamma   90.00
#
_symmetry.space_group_name_H-M   'P 1'
#
loop_
_entity.id
_entity.type
_entity.pdbx_description
1 polymer ?
#
loop_
_entity_poly.entity_id
_entity_poly.type
_entity_poly.pdbx_seq_one_letter_code
_entity_poly.pdbx_strand_id
1 'polypeptide(L)'
;MRVNVILRYVGMIMLLLAFFMFVSAGISYVNHMDSAFYPLLLSALLTALLGGFPLIFVEKQDRITNKEGFCIVVGSWLLACVVGMFPYLIWGGEFSVINAWFETVSGFTTTGSSILQNVEALPRGLQFWRMSSTWVGGMGVVMFALVILPALGTSKMMLSSVEMSTLARDNYRYRAQMVVQILLFVYVGLTIFFTFMLKFAGMNWFDAVCHSMSACATSGFGTKNTSVAFYDLSLIHI
;
A
#
# COMPACT_ATOMS: atom_id res chain seq x y z
N MET A 1 -3.20 27.23 1.61
CA MET A 1 -3.19 25.76 1.71
C MET A 1 -4.39 25.34 2.54
N ARG A 2 -5.29 24.55 1.97
CA ARG A 2 -6.54 24.15 2.63
C ARG A 2 -6.33 22.80 3.31
N VAL A 3 -6.09 22.83 4.62
CA VAL A 3 -5.83 21.62 5.43
C VAL A 3 -6.97 20.61 5.34
N ASN A 4 -8.22 21.10 5.31
CA ASN A 4 -9.41 20.25 5.21
C ASN A 4 -9.39 19.36 3.95
N VAL A 5 -8.94 19.91 2.81
CA VAL A 5 -8.82 19.13 1.56
C VAL A 5 -7.80 18.01 1.71
N ILE A 6 -6.65 18.32 2.32
CA ILE A 6 -5.58 17.33 2.56
C ILE A 6 -6.12 16.20 3.45
N LEU A 7 -6.76 16.54 4.56
CA LEU A 7 -7.32 15.55 5.49
C LEU A 7 -8.33 14.61 4.82
N ARG A 8 -9.18 15.14 3.92
CA ARG A 8 -10.15 14.31 3.20
C ARG A 8 -9.49 13.27 2.31
N TYR A 9 -8.47 13.65 1.52
CA TYR A 9 -7.78 12.71 0.62
C TYR A 9 -6.90 11.71 1.38
N VAL A 10 -6.25 12.15 2.45
CA VAL A 10 -5.53 11.27 3.36
C VAL A 10 -6.49 10.28 4.02
N GLY A 11 -7.68 10.72 4.44
CA GLY A 11 -8.73 9.86 4.97
C GLY A 11 -9.14 8.73 4.02
N MET A 12 -9.22 8.99 2.71
CA MET A 12 -9.50 7.95 1.72
C MET A 12 -8.42 6.85 1.69
N ILE A 13 -7.14 7.25 1.81
CA ILE A 13 -6.03 6.30 1.85
C ILE A 13 -6.08 5.48 3.14
N MET A 14 -6.40 6.11 4.27
CA MET A 14 -6.59 5.39 5.54
C MET A 14 -7.71 4.37 5.46
N LEU A 15 -8.82 4.65 4.76
CA LEU A 15 -9.88 3.67 4.53
C LEU A 15 -9.43 2.49 3.65
N LEU A 16 -8.59 2.75 2.66
CA LEU A 16 -7.97 1.67 1.88
C LEU A 16 -7.09 0.78 2.76
N LEU A 17 -6.29 1.36 3.64
CA LEU A 17 -5.47 0.59 4.59
C LEU A 17 -6.34 -0.20 5.57
N ALA A 18 -7.39 0.41 6.10
CA ALA A 18 -8.36 -0.26 6.97
C ALA A 18 -9.00 -1.47 6.26
N PHE A 19 -9.34 -1.34 4.98
CA PHE A 19 -9.86 -2.45 4.18
C PHE A 19 -8.87 -3.63 4.14
N PHE A 20 -7.58 -3.39 3.86
CA PHE A 20 -6.57 -4.45 3.87
C PHE A 20 -6.35 -5.05 5.27
N MET A 21 -6.43 -4.24 6.34
CA MET A 21 -6.40 -4.75 7.71
C MET A 21 -7.62 -5.64 8.01
N PHE A 22 -8.82 -5.28 7.54
CA PHE A 22 -10.01 -6.14 7.67
C PHE A 22 -9.86 -7.45 6.90
N VAL A 23 -9.31 -7.43 5.68
CA VAL A 23 -9.01 -8.66 4.92
C VAL A 23 -8.01 -9.52 5.69
N SER A 24 -6.97 -8.91 6.26
CA SER A 24 -5.97 -9.60 7.10
C SER A 24 -6.60 -10.24 8.35
N ALA A 25 -7.52 -9.51 9.01
CA ALA A 25 -8.29 -10.05 10.13
C ALA A 25 -9.20 -11.22 9.69
N GLY A 26 -9.80 -11.13 8.49
CA GLY A 26 -10.58 -12.22 7.91
C GLY A 26 -9.74 -13.48 7.69
N ILE A 27 -8.51 -13.35 7.20
CA ILE A 27 -7.56 -14.46 7.05
C ILE A 27 -7.20 -15.07 8.41
N SER A 28 -6.96 -14.22 9.41
CA SER A 28 -6.71 -14.63 10.79
C SER A 28 -7.91 -15.40 11.39
N TYR A 29 -9.13 -14.96 11.09
CA TYR A 29 -10.36 -15.64 11.51
C TYR A 29 -10.49 -17.04 10.90
N VAL A 30 -10.26 -17.18 9.60
CA VAL A 30 -10.31 -18.48 8.89
C VAL A 30 -9.22 -19.44 9.38
N ASN A 31 -8.09 -18.92 9.88
CA ASN A 31 -7.02 -19.72 10.49
C ASN A 31 -7.24 -19.94 12.01
N HIS A 32 -8.46 -20.27 12.40
CA HIS A 32 -8.85 -20.60 13.78
C HIS A 32 -8.68 -19.45 14.78
N MET A 33 -8.92 -18.21 14.34
CA MET A 33 -8.77 -17.01 15.17
C MET A 33 -7.37 -16.95 15.81
N ASP A 34 -6.34 -16.95 14.95
CA ASP A 34 -4.97 -16.85 15.43
C ASP A 34 -4.75 -15.56 16.26
N SER A 35 -3.63 -15.48 16.97
CA SER A 35 -3.36 -14.38 17.93
C SER A 35 -3.37 -12.97 17.29
N ALA A 36 -3.38 -12.86 15.95
CA ALA A 36 -3.43 -11.58 15.24
C ALA A 36 -4.83 -11.07 14.98
N PHE A 37 -5.89 -11.89 15.20
CA PHE A 37 -7.26 -11.50 14.86
C PHE A 37 -7.69 -10.19 15.54
N TYR A 38 -7.61 -10.12 16.87
CA TYR A 38 -7.99 -8.93 17.62
C TYR A 38 -7.10 -7.71 17.34
N PRO A 39 -5.77 -7.83 17.31
CA PRO A 39 -4.89 -6.75 16.89
C PRO A 39 -5.23 -6.15 15.53
N LEU A 40 -5.47 -7.00 14.53
CA LEU A 40 -5.83 -6.55 13.19
C LEU A 40 -7.22 -5.92 13.14
N LEU A 41 -8.21 -6.51 13.79
CA LEU A 41 -9.57 -5.99 13.83
C LEU A 41 -9.62 -4.61 14.52
N LEU A 42 -8.97 -4.47 15.69
CA LEU A 42 -8.92 -3.21 16.41
C LEU A 42 -8.20 -2.13 15.61
N SER A 43 -7.05 -2.47 15.00
CA SER A 43 -6.31 -1.55 14.13
C SER A 43 -7.14 -1.11 12.93
N ALA A 44 -7.87 -2.03 12.30
CA ALA A 44 -8.76 -1.75 11.18
C ALA A 44 -9.88 -0.78 11.57
N LEU A 45 -10.52 -1.00 12.72
CA LEU A 45 -11.58 -0.13 13.22
C LEU A 45 -11.05 1.26 13.56
N LEU A 46 -9.92 1.37 14.26
CA LEU A 46 -9.29 2.66 14.57
C LEU A 46 -8.91 3.42 13.32
N THR A 47 -8.29 2.73 12.35
CA THR A 47 -7.88 3.35 11.07
C THR A 47 -9.10 3.75 10.25
N ALA A 48 -10.17 2.95 10.25
CA ALA A 48 -11.42 3.28 9.56
C ALA A 48 -12.12 4.50 10.19
N LEU A 49 -12.14 4.63 11.52
CA LEU A 49 -12.68 5.79 12.22
C LEU A 49 -11.88 7.05 11.90
N LEU A 50 -10.55 6.98 11.98
CA LEU A 50 -9.67 8.12 11.65
C LEU A 50 -9.79 8.54 10.18
N GLY A 51 -9.92 7.59 9.27
CA GLY A 51 -10.09 7.87 7.83
C GLY A 51 -11.50 8.33 7.46
N GLY A 52 -12.53 7.82 8.13
CA GLY A 52 -13.93 8.15 7.88
C GLY A 52 -14.32 9.54 8.37
N PHE A 53 -13.76 9.98 9.50
CA PHE A 53 -14.08 11.27 10.09
C PHE A 53 -13.90 12.46 9.10
N PRO A 54 -12.77 12.64 8.42
CA PRO A 54 -12.61 13.72 7.46
C PRO A 54 -13.57 13.64 6.27
N LEU A 55 -14.00 12.43 5.89
CA LEU A 55 -14.91 12.25 4.75
C LEU A 55 -16.34 12.73 5.05
N ILE A 56 -16.75 12.62 6.30
CA ILE A 56 -18.09 13.06 6.75
C ILE A 56 -18.11 14.59 6.92
N PHE A 57 -17.09 15.17 7.54
CA PHE A 57 -17.09 16.58 7.93
C PHE A 57 -16.49 17.55 6.91
N VAL A 58 -15.77 17.05 5.91
CA VAL A 58 -15.12 17.89 4.90
C VAL A 58 -15.78 17.71 3.54
N GLU A 59 -16.27 18.80 2.95
CA GLU A 59 -16.87 18.79 1.61
C GLU A 59 -15.84 18.45 0.52
N LYS A 60 -16.32 17.79 -0.53
CA LYS A 60 -15.52 17.48 -1.71
C LYS A 60 -15.16 18.77 -2.45
N GLN A 61 -13.89 18.92 -2.76
CA GLN A 61 -13.38 20.03 -3.57
C GLN A 61 -12.94 19.51 -4.93
N ASP A 62 -13.37 20.20 -6.00
CA ASP A 62 -13.10 19.77 -7.38
C ASP A 62 -11.70 20.13 -7.88
N ARG A 63 -11.04 21.09 -7.25
CA ARG A 63 -9.71 21.56 -7.65
C ARG A 63 -8.71 21.43 -6.50
N ILE A 64 -7.65 20.69 -6.75
CA ILE A 64 -6.49 20.53 -5.86
C ILE A 64 -5.34 21.32 -6.48
N THR A 65 -4.65 22.13 -5.67
CA THR A 65 -3.43 22.82 -6.10
C THR A 65 -2.23 21.86 -6.06
N ASN A 66 -1.18 22.14 -6.84
CA ASN A 66 0.04 21.30 -6.85
C ASN A 66 0.67 21.18 -5.45
N LYS A 67 0.66 22.26 -4.66
CA LYS A 67 1.15 22.26 -3.27
C LYS A 67 0.32 21.34 -2.38
N GLU A 68 -1.00 21.39 -2.50
CA GLU A 68 -1.90 20.51 -1.76
C GLU A 68 -1.71 19.04 -2.18
N GLY A 69 -1.55 18.76 -3.48
CA GLY A 69 -1.27 17.43 -4.00
C GLY A 69 0.02 16.85 -3.42
N PHE A 70 1.09 17.63 -3.37
CA PHE A 70 2.34 17.21 -2.75
C PHE A 70 2.19 16.91 -1.25
N CYS A 71 1.50 17.77 -0.50
CA CYS A 71 1.22 17.56 0.91
C CYS A 71 0.33 16.33 1.16
N ILE A 72 -0.65 16.06 0.28
CA ILE A 72 -1.48 14.86 0.36
C ILE A 72 -0.60 13.61 0.23
N VAL A 73 0.27 13.56 -0.77
CA VAL A 73 1.13 12.39 -1.00
C VAL A 73 2.07 12.16 0.17
N VAL A 74 2.85 13.17 0.58
CA VAL A 74 3.82 13.03 1.70
C VAL A 74 3.09 12.72 3.01
N GLY A 75 2.01 13.44 3.31
CA GLY A 75 1.20 13.21 4.51
C GLY A 75 0.57 11.83 4.54
N SER A 76 0.10 11.32 3.39
CA SER A 76 -0.44 9.96 3.28
C SER A 76 0.60 8.89 3.56
N TRP A 77 1.82 9.05 3.07
CA TRP A 77 2.92 8.12 3.34
C TRP A 77 3.28 8.07 4.82
N LEU A 78 3.46 9.24 5.45
CA LEU A 78 3.78 9.32 6.88
C LEU A 78 2.66 8.71 7.74
N LEU A 79 1.40 9.06 7.45
CA LEU A 79 0.27 8.52 8.19
C LEU A 79 0.04 7.04 7.91
N ALA A 80 0.27 6.55 6.69
CA ALA A 80 0.24 5.13 6.39
C ALA A 80 1.25 4.35 7.25
N CYS A 81 2.47 4.87 7.41
CA CYS A 81 3.46 4.26 8.30
C CYS A 81 3.01 4.28 9.76
N VAL A 82 2.43 5.40 10.25
CA VAL A 82 1.93 5.49 11.63
C VAL A 82 0.78 4.53 11.90
N VAL A 83 -0.25 4.50 11.06
CA VAL A 83 -1.39 3.60 11.28
C VAL A 83 -1.05 2.15 10.97
N GLY A 84 -0.16 1.94 10.01
CA GLY A 84 0.30 0.62 9.59
C GLY A 84 1.05 -0.17 10.65
N MET A 85 1.66 0.52 11.63
CA MET A 85 2.33 -0.16 12.74
C MET A 85 1.36 -0.63 13.84
N PHE A 86 0.09 -0.16 13.87
CA PHE A 86 -0.86 -0.52 14.92
C PHE A 86 -1.07 -2.03 15.08
N PRO A 87 -1.26 -2.84 14.03
CA PRO A 87 -1.39 -4.28 14.17
C PRO A 87 -0.21 -4.94 14.88
N TYR A 88 1.01 -4.47 14.59
CA TYR A 88 2.23 -4.98 15.20
C TYR A 88 2.35 -4.58 16.67
N LEU A 89 2.06 -3.30 16.98
CA LEU A 89 2.12 -2.79 18.36
C LEU A 89 1.11 -3.46 19.27
N ILE A 90 -0.12 -3.68 18.78
CA ILE A 90 -1.19 -4.30 19.56
C ILE A 90 -0.92 -5.80 19.74
N TRP A 91 -0.34 -6.45 18.71
CA TRP A 91 0.06 -7.85 18.82
C TRP A 91 1.24 -8.05 19.78
N GLY A 92 2.20 -7.12 19.83
CA GLY A 92 3.34 -7.14 20.73
C GLY A 92 4.45 -8.08 20.25
N GLY A 93 4.92 -8.98 21.13
CA GLY A 93 6.03 -9.88 20.82
C GLY A 93 7.35 -9.12 20.57
N GLU A 94 8.00 -9.35 19.43
CA GLU A 94 9.25 -8.68 19.05
C GLU A 94 9.06 -7.21 18.59
N PHE A 95 7.81 -6.75 18.48
CA PHE A 95 7.47 -5.43 17.96
C PHE A 95 7.43 -4.35 19.06
N SER A 96 8.61 -3.84 19.42
CA SER A 96 8.69 -2.53 20.07
C SER A 96 8.19 -1.42 19.13
N VAL A 97 7.98 -0.21 19.62
CA VAL A 97 7.57 0.93 18.78
C VAL A 97 8.57 1.16 17.62
N ILE A 98 9.86 1.05 17.89
CA ILE A 98 10.92 1.23 16.87
C ILE A 98 10.87 0.10 15.85
N ASN A 99 10.72 -1.15 16.31
CA ASN A 99 10.66 -2.32 15.45
C ASN A 99 9.40 -2.31 14.57
N ALA A 100 8.24 -1.99 15.15
CA ALA A 100 6.99 -1.86 14.41
C ALA A 100 7.06 -0.74 13.37
N TRP A 101 7.66 0.39 13.70
CA TRP A 101 7.91 1.49 12.77
C TRP A 101 8.81 1.05 11.62
N PHE A 102 9.95 0.41 11.92
CA PHE A 102 10.88 -0.08 10.90
C PHE A 102 10.22 -1.05 9.93
N GLU A 103 9.53 -2.08 10.46
CA GLU A 103 8.85 -3.10 9.66
C GLU A 103 7.78 -2.48 8.75
N THR A 104 7.02 -1.51 9.28
CA THR A 104 5.97 -0.81 8.54
C THR A 104 6.54 0.09 7.45
N VAL A 105 7.57 0.88 7.77
CA VAL A 105 8.26 1.73 6.78
C VAL A 105 8.87 0.86 5.69
N SER A 106 9.57 -0.22 6.06
CA SER A 106 10.15 -1.17 5.11
C SER A 106 9.09 -1.78 4.19
N GLY A 107 7.91 -2.08 4.71
CA GLY A 107 6.77 -2.55 3.92
C GLY A 107 6.31 -1.51 2.92
N PHE A 108 5.87 -0.34 3.38
CA PHE A 108 5.32 0.69 2.50
C PHE A 108 6.33 1.27 1.51
N THR A 109 7.61 1.34 1.86
CA THR A 109 8.67 1.77 0.91
C THR A 109 9.14 0.65 -0.02
N THR A 110 8.55 -0.55 0.10
CA THR A 110 8.93 -1.74 -0.66
C THR A 110 10.39 -2.15 -0.50
N THR A 111 11.03 -1.75 0.59
CA THR A 111 12.43 -2.09 0.88
C THR A 111 12.61 -3.59 1.15
N GLY A 112 11.66 -4.21 1.85
CA GLY A 112 11.67 -5.63 2.15
C GLY A 112 12.66 -6.09 3.21
N SER A 113 13.33 -5.16 3.90
CA SER A 113 14.18 -5.47 5.06
C SER A 113 13.30 -5.73 6.29
N SER A 114 13.60 -6.76 7.07
CA SER A 114 12.83 -7.16 8.25
C SER A 114 13.69 -7.21 9.51
N ILE A 115 13.07 -6.86 10.63
CA ILE A 115 13.68 -7.03 11.96
C ILE A 115 13.46 -8.46 12.48
N LEU A 116 12.57 -9.20 11.85
CA LEU A 116 12.18 -10.53 12.32
C LEU A 116 13.24 -11.57 11.99
N GLN A 117 13.66 -12.31 13.00
CA GLN A 117 14.54 -13.45 12.83
C GLN A 117 13.78 -14.70 12.31
N ASN A 118 12.50 -14.82 12.68
CA ASN A 118 11.65 -15.92 12.26
C ASN A 118 10.30 -15.40 11.76
N VAL A 119 10.20 -15.21 10.46
CA VAL A 119 8.97 -14.76 9.79
C VAL A 119 7.84 -15.80 9.85
N GLU A 120 8.19 -17.09 9.91
CA GLU A 120 7.25 -18.20 9.96
C GLU A 120 6.52 -18.31 11.31
N ALA A 121 7.07 -17.71 12.37
CA ALA A 121 6.43 -17.63 13.68
C ALA A 121 5.28 -16.62 13.72
N LEU A 122 5.19 -15.71 12.73
CA LEU A 122 4.09 -14.76 12.67
C LEU A 122 2.77 -15.44 12.32
N PRO A 123 1.66 -15.03 12.97
CA PRO A 123 0.32 -15.42 12.56
C PRO A 123 0.05 -15.05 11.09
N ARG A 124 -0.73 -15.88 10.38
CA ARG A 124 -1.02 -15.68 8.95
C ARG A 124 -1.67 -14.32 8.65
N GLY A 125 -2.51 -13.82 9.54
CA GLY A 125 -3.09 -12.49 9.40
C GLY A 125 -2.04 -11.39 9.35
N LEU A 126 -1.02 -11.41 10.23
CA LEU A 126 0.08 -10.46 10.21
C LEU A 126 1.02 -10.65 9.02
N GLN A 127 1.28 -11.90 8.60
CA GLN A 127 2.03 -12.16 7.37
C GLN A 127 1.33 -11.53 6.16
N PHE A 128 0.01 -11.70 6.05
CA PHE A 128 -0.75 -11.08 4.96
C PHE A 128 -0.77 -9.56 5.05
N TRP A 129 -0.85 -8.98 6.25
CA TRP A 129 -0.74 -7.53 6.44
C TRP A 129 0.62 -7.00 5.94
N ARG A 130 1.73 -7.69 6.23
CA ARG A 130 3.05 -7.33 5.70
C ARG A 130 3.07 -7.29 4.17
N MET A 131 2.50 -8.30 3.52
CA MET A 131 2.41 -8.34 2.05
C MET A 131 1.48 -7.28 1.50
N SER A 132 0.37 -7.00 2.19
CA SER A 132 -0.58 -5.95 1.80
C SER A 132 0.05 -4.57 1.89
N SER A 133 0.79 -4.27 2.96
CA SER A 133 1.48 -2.99 3.12
C SER A 133 2.49 -2.74 2.00
N THR A 134 3.27 -3.74 1.64
CA THR A 134 4.24 -3.66 0.54
C THR A 134 3.56 -3.53 -0.83
N TRP A 135 2.46 -4.24 -1.04
CA TRP A 135 1.70 -4.17 -2.29
C TRP A 135 1.05 -2.80 -2.49
N VAL A 136 0.43 -2.25 -1.45
CA VAL A 136 -0.13 -0.89 -1.46
C VAL A 136 0.97 0.16 -1.63
N GLY A 137 2.11 -0.04 -0.96
CA GLY A 137 3.29 0.82 -1.08
C GLY A 137 3.84 0.86 -2.50
N GLY A 138 4.00 -0.29 -3.16
CA GLY A 138 4.48 -0.39 -4.55
C GLY A 138 3.59 0.36 -5.53
N MET A 139 2.26 0.24 -5.38
CA MET A 139 1.31 1.05 -6.15
C MET A 139 1.43 2.54 -5.82
N GLY A 140 1.64 2.88 -4.54
CA GLY A 140 1.83 4.26 -4.08
C GLY A 140 3.04 4.94 -4.72
N VAL A 141 4.18 4.24 -4.87
CA VAL A 141 5.39 4.75 -5.56
C VAL A 141 5.10 5.08 -7.01
N VAL A 142 4.41 4.20 -7.74
CA VAL A 142 4.05 4.43 -9.15
C VAL A 142 3.16 5.67 -9.28
N MET A 143 2.16 5.80 -8.40
CA MET A 143 1.27 6.96 -8.38
C MET A 143 2.01 8.26 -8.03
N PHE A 144 2.92 8.19 -7.08
CA PHE A 144 3.77 9.31 -6.69
C PHE A 144 4.65 9.79 -7.84
N ALA A 145 5.30 8.88 -8.55
CA ALA A 145 6.10 9.21 -9.72
C ALA A 145 5.28 9.92 -10.81
N LEU A 146 4.05 9.46 -11.07
CA LEU A 146 3.16 10.07 -12.05
C LEU A 146 2.70 11.50 -11.68
N VAL A 147 2.60 11.80 -10.38
CA VAL A 147 2.23 13.14 -9.90
C VAL A 147 3.43 14.09 -9.93
N ILE A 148 4.62 13.60 -9.57
CA ILE A 148 5.83 14.44 -9.44
C ILE A 148 6.53 14.67 -10.77
N LEU A 149 6.68 13.66 -11.63
CA LEU A 149 7.40 13.79 -12.90
C LEU A 149 6.86 14.94 -13.77
N PRO A 150 5.55 15.11 -13.95
CA PRO A 150 5.02 16.26 -14.67
C PRO A 150 5.30 17.59 -13.95
N ALA A 151 5.27 17.62 -12.60
CA ALA A 151 5.51 18.83 -11.82
C ALA A 151 6.97 19.30 -11.91
N LEU A 152 7.94 18.40 -12.03
CA LEU A 152 9.35 18.72 -12.22
C LEU A 152 9.68 19.18 -13.65
N GLY A 153 8.93 18.68 -14.63
CA GLY A 153 9.11 19.08 -16.06
C GLY A 153 8.50 20.43 -16.43
N THR A 154 7.64 20.98 -15.59
CA THR A 154 6.81 22.15 -15.91
C THR A 154 7.49 23.50 -15.77
N SER A 155 8.78 23.59 -15.44
CA SER A 155 9.48 24.90 -15.44
C SER A 155 9.43 25.58 -16.82
N LYS A 156 9.42 24.81 -17.92
CA LYS A 156 9.24 25.32 -19.31
C LYS A 156 7.76 25.32 -19.74
N MET A 157 6.91 24.45 -19.17
CA MET A 157 5.48 24.39 -19.49
C MET A 157 4.63 25.41 -18.70
N MET A 158 5.15 25.99 -17.62
CA MET A 158 4.43 26.99 -16.83
C MET A 158 4.19 28.30 -17.63
N LEU A 159 5.12 28.66 -18.51
CA LEU A 159 4.95 29.78 -19.44
C LEU A 159 3.88 29.49 -20.53
N SER A 160 3.79 28.23 -20.97
CA SER A 160 2.77 27.80 -21.94
C SER A 160 1.39 27.57 -21.32
N SER A 161 1.32 27.28 -20.01
CA SER A 161 0.03 26.98 -19.34
C SER A 161 -0.83 28.23 -19.10
N VAL A 162 -0.26 29.43 -19.19
CA VAL A 162 -1.02 30.70 -19.14
C VAL A 162 -1.85 30.89 -20.42
N GLU A 163 -1.41 30.30 -21.53
CA GLU A 163 -2.11 30.39 -22.83
C GLU A 163 -2.92 29.13 -23.18
N MET A 164 -2.86 28.06 -22.37
CA MET A 164 -3.63 26.84 -22.63
C MET A 164 -5.12 27.07 -22.35
N SER A 165 -5.95 26.83 -23.37
CA SER A 165 -7.41 26.83 -23.24
C SER A 165 -7.89 25.82 -22.19
N THR A 166 -9.03 26.07 -21.57
CA THR A 166 -9.69 25.16 -20.60
C THR A 166 -9.83 23.74 -21.15
N LEU A 167 -10.11 23.60 -22.45
CA LEU A 167 -10.20 22.30 -23.16
C LEU A 167 -8.88 21.51 -23.17
N ALA A 168 -7.75 22.17 -23.30
CA ALA A 168 -6.45 21.49 -23.28
C ALA A 168 -6.08 21.00 -21.86
N ARG A 169 -6.48 21.73 -20.83
CA ARG A 169 -6.29 21.37 -19.43
C ARG A 169 -7.16 20.18 -19.02
N ASP A 170 -8.40 20.12 -19.49
CA ASP A 170 -9.31 19.01 -19.23
C ASP A 170 -8.84 17.73 -19.94
N ASN A 171 -8.35 17.84 -21.19
CA ASN A 171 -7.75 16.73 -21.92
C ASN A 171 -6.50 16.15 -21.22
N TYR A 172 -5.66 17.01 -20.63
CA TYR A 172 -4.47 16.55 -19.89
C TYR A 172 -4.87 15.80 -18.61
N ARG A 173 -5.84 16.32 -17.86
CA ARG A 173 -6.36 15.66 -16.65
C ARG A 173 -6.98 14.30 -16.97
N TYR A 174 -7.75 14.22 -18.06
CA TYR A 174 -8.34 12.96 -18.53
C TYR A 174 -7.27 11.94 -18.91
N ARG A 175 -6.24 12.36 -19.63
CA ARG A 175 -5.11 11.47 -19.99
C ARG A 175 -4.36 10.96 -18.77
N ALA A 176 -4.10 11.80 -17.77
CA ALA A 176 -3.44 11.39 -16.53
C ALA A 176 -4.27 10.36 -15.75
N GLN A 177 -5.59 10.54 -15.64
CA GLN A 177 -6.48 9.59 -15.00
C GLN A 177 -6.51 8.25 -15.75
N MET A 178 -6.54 8.27 -17.08
CA MET A 178 -6.49 7.06 -17.90
C MET A 178 -5.19 6.29 -17.68
N VAL A 179 -4.04 6.96 -17.65
CA VAL A 179 -2.74 6.33 -17.38
C VAL A 179 -2.73 5.64 -16.02
N VAL A 180 -3.23 6.33 -14.98
CA VAL A 180 -3.37 5.78 -13.63
C VAL A 180 -4.23 4.51 -13.63
N GLN A 181 -5.38 4.53 -14.30
CA GLN A 181 -6.28 3.36 -14.39
C GLN A 181 -5.63 2.19 -15.12
N ILE A 182 -4.93 2.45 -16.22
CA ILE A 182 -4.21 1.41 -16.98
C ILE A 182 -3.12 0.78 -16.12
N LEU A 183 -2.32 1.59 -15.43
CA LEU A 183 -1.25 1.08 -14.56
C LEU A 183 -1.80 0.26 -13.39
N LEU A 184 -2.89 0.70 -12.77
CA LEU A 184 -3.57 -0.04 -11.72
C LEU A 184 -4.10 -1.38 -12.26
N PHE A 185 -4.72 -1.38 -13.43
CA PHE A 185 -5.21 -2.60 -14.07
C PHE A 185 -4.07 -3.58 -14.39
N VAL A 186 -2.97 -3.08 -14.94
CA VAL A 186 -1.77 -3.89 -15.22
C VAL A 186 -1.17 -4.44 -13.93
N TYR A 187 -1.05 -3.62 -12.87
CA TYR A 187 -0.49 -4.03 -11.58
C TYR A 187 -1.30 -5.15 -10.93
N VAL A 188 -2.63 -5.01 -10.90
CA VAL A 188 -3.54 -6.05 -10.40
C VAL A 188 -3.49 -7.28 -11.29
N GLY A 189 -3.53 -7.10 -12.61
CA GLY A 189 -3.45 -8.20 -13.58
C GLY A 189 -2.17 -9.02 -13.46
N LEU A 190 -1.02 -8.36 -13.30
CA LEU A 190 0.27 -9.03 -13.04
C LEU A 190 0.25 -9.77 -11.71
N THR A 191 -0.31 -9.18 -10.65
CA THR A 191 -0.43 -9.87 -9.34
C THR A 191 -1.23 -11.16 -9.46
N ILE A 192 -2.37 -11.12 -10.14
CA ILE A 192 -3.21 -12.29 -10.38
C ILE A 192 -2.45 -13.34 -11.24
N PHE A 193 -1.82 -12.90 -12.31
CA PHE A 193 -1.05 -13.76 -13.19
C PHE A 193 0.08 -14.49 -12.44
N PHE A 194 0.89 -13.77 -11.68
CA PHE A 194 1.96 -14.36 -10.87
C PHE A 194 1.41 -15.28 -9.77
N THR A 195 0.27 -14.97 -9.16
CA THR A 195 -0.38 -15.85 -8.19
C THR A 195 -0.67 -17.23 -8.80
N PHE A 196 -1.27 -17.26 -10.00
CA PHE A 196 -1.53 -18.52 -10.67
C PHE A 196 -0.25 -19.24 -11.09
N MET A 197 0.75 -18.52 -11.62
CA MET A 197 2.04 -19.11 -11.97
C MET A 197 2.71 -19.77 -10.76
N LEU A 198 2.78 -19.09 -9.63
CA LEU A 198 3.37 -19.64 -8.40
C LEU A 198 2.54 -20.81 -7.85
N LYS A 199 1.22 -20.76 -7.98
CA LYS A 199 0.34 -21.88 -7.62
C LYS A 199 0.61 -23.11 -8.47
N PHE A 200 0.71 -22.96 -9.79
CA PHE A 200 1.03 -24.06 -10.72
C PHE A 200 2.45 -24.60 -10.51
N ALA A 201 3.37 -23.74 -10.06
CA ALA A 201 4.72 -24.14 -9.68
C ALA A 201 4.80 -24.97 -8.40
N GLY A 202 3.70 -25.13 -7.64
CA GLY A 202 3.62 -25.98 -6.46
C GLY A 202 3.46 -25.25 -5.12
N MET A 203 3.38 -23.92 -5.09
CA MET A 203 3.09 -23.17 -3.86
C MET A 203 1.65 -23.42 -3.39
N ASN A 204 1.41 -23.31 -2.06
CA ASN A 204 0.05 -23.22 -1.56
C ASN A 204 -0.58 -21.86 -1.92
N TRP A 205 -1.92 -21.76 -1.88
CA TRP A 205 -2.63 -20.54 -2.29
C TRP A 205 -2.23 -19.31 -1.49
N PHE A 206 -2.08 -19.44 -0.18
CA PHE A 206 -1.73 -18.32 0.69
C PHE A 206 -0.35 -17.75 0.34
N ASP A 207 0.65 -18.63 0.23
CA ASP A 207 2.01 -18.21 -0.09
C ASP A 207 2.11 -17.68 -1.54
N ALA A 208 1.38 -18.29 -2.49
CA ALA A 208 1.34 -17.81 -3.87
C ALA A 208 0.79 -16.38 -3.98
N VAL A 209 -0.28 -16.05 -3.25
CA VAL A 209 -0.82 -14.69 -3.18
C VAL A 209 0.19 -13.74 -2.53
N CYS A 210 0.73 -14.11 -1.37
CA CYS A 210 1.68 -13.29 -0.63
C CYS A 210 2.94 -12.99 -1.45
N HIS A 211 3.55 -14.01 -2.04
CA HIS A 211 4.77 -13.84 -2.85
C HIS A 211 4.50 -13.07 -4.16
N SER A 212 3.33 -13.25 -4.79
CA SER A 212 2.96 -12.45 -5.97
C SER A 212 2.80 -10.97 -5.64
N MET A 213 2.20 -10.63 -4.48
CA MET A 213 2.10 -9.24 -4.01
C MET A 213 3.48 -8.63 -3.78
N SER A 214 4.38 -9.36 -3.14
CA SER A 214 5.77 -8.94 -2.89
C SER A 214 6.55 -8.77 -4.19
N ALA A 215 6.44 -9.71 -5.13
CA ALA A 215 7.12 -9.67 -6.42
C ALA A 215 6.65 -8.48 -7.28
N CYS A 216 5.33 -8.25 -7.39
CA CYS A 216 4.79 -7.10 -8.12
C CYS A 216 5.19 -5.76 -7.50
N ALA A 217 5.33 -5.72 -6.18
CA ALA A 217 5.82 -4.53 -5.46
C ALA A 217 7.34 -4.37 -5.52
N THR A 218 8.06 -5.31 -6.13
CA THR A 218 9.54 -5.35 -6.14
C THR A 218 10.16 -5.30 -4.74
N SER A 219 9.45 -5.85 -3.74
CA SER A 219 9.87 -5.94 -2.34
C SER A 219 10.69 -7.22 -2.09
N GLY A 220 11.23 -7.37 -0.91
CA GLY A 220 11.93 -8.59 -0.49
C GLY A 220 11.19 -9.40 0.57
N PHE A 221 10.02 -8.94 1.01
CA PHE A 221 9.23 -9.65 2.02
C PHE A 221 8.78 -11.03 1.53
N GLY A 222 8.90 -12.03 2.40
CA GLY A 222 8.43 -13.40 2.19
C GLY A 222 7.61 -13.92 3.36
N THR A 223 6.91 -15.04 3.16
CA THR A 223 6.21 -15.80 4.20
C THR A 223 7.13 -16.87 4.84
N LYS A 224 8.30 -17.10 4.25
CA LYS A 224 9.30 -18.08 4.66
C LYS A 224 10.63 -17.40 4.99
N ASN A 225 11.38 -17.97 5.94
CA ASN A 225 12.69 -17.43 6.34
C ASN A 225 13.69 -17.45 5.19
N THR A 226 13.67 -18.48 4.37
CA THR A 226 14.49 -18.60 3.15
C THR A 226 13.80 -18.01 1.91
N SER A 227 12.69 -17.27 2.09
CA SER A 227 11.92 -16.67 1.02
C SER A 227 11.50 -17.70 -0.05
N VAL A 228 11.70 -17.38 -1.33
CA VAL A 228 11.31 -18.24 -2.47
C VAL A 228 12.13 -19.53 -2.53
N ALA A 229 13.36 -19.52 -2.02
CA ALA A 229 14.24 -20.70 -1.98
C ALA A 229 13.69 -21.87 -1.15
N PHE A 230 12.72 -21.60 -0.26
CA PHE A 230 12.02 -22.65 0.50
C PHE A 230 11.31 -23.69 -0.39
N TYR A 231 10.86 -23.28 -1.56
CA TYR A 231 9.96 -24.10 -2.41
C TYR A 231 10.69 -24.98 -3.42
N ASP A 232 12.03 -24.87 -3.53
CA ASP A 232 12.85 -25.63 -4.50
C ASP A 232 12.21 -25.69 -5.91
N LEU A 233 11.64 -24.57 -6.35
CA LEU A 233 10.96 -24.47 -7.63
C LEU A 233 11.98 -24.31 -8.74
N SER A 234 11.85 -25.09 -9.80
CA SER A 234 12.74 -24.97 -10.98
C SER A 234 12.73 -23.57 -11.62
N LEU A 235 11.65 -22.80 -11.42
CA LEU A 235 11.54 -21.41 -11.85
C LEU A 235 12.46 -20.43 -11.08
N ILE A 236 12.93 -20.80 -9.90
CA ILE A 236 13.82 -19.95 -9.07
C ILE A 236 15.24 -19.97 -9.59
N HIS A 237 15.62 -21.06 -10.26
CA HIS A 237 16.96 -21.23 -10.82
C HIS A 237 17.16 -20.57 -12.19
N ILE A 238 16.11 -19.97 -12.73
CA ILE A 238 16.14 -19.18 -13.98
C ILE A 238 16.28 -17.70 -13.68
#